data_ad045c64ed712e6a66e9c1c272b75470
#
_entry.id   ad045c64ed712e6a66e9c1c272b75470
#
_cell.length_a   1.000
_cell.length_b   1.000
_cell.length_c   1.000
_cell.angle_alpha   90.00
_cell.angle_beta   90.00
_cell.angle_gamma   90.00
#
_symmetry.space_group_name_H-M   'P 1'
#
loop_
_entity.id
_entity.type
_entity.pdbx_description
1 polymer ?
#
loop_
_entity_poly.entity_id
_entity_poly.type
_entity_poly.pdbx_seq_one_letter_code
_entity_poly.pdbx_strand_id
1 'polypeptide(L)'
;MARLAIAWCTLFVVGTDLFVISPLLPLIAGDYSLSPATAGLTVTAFAVTYMMCAPLLGRIADRISRRLMLSWCLVGFAVANLLTAMAPSFGLLLVARIVAGATAAGVSPSIYALVGESAPPARRATWMATAVSGLLCSLSFGAPLGALIGASFGWDKVFDLLAELSLVLVLANRQVWPVDAIVTPAPGSATEQPAPGMLAQRLLPTVVWATALYSIYTYLGEWLTRLGFSTEEIAQVILCYGIGALVGTLGGGRIADRIGSKAATGGSLMGLSAAFLLLPLALGPGVLIGLGFGVASAVAQVFFPAQQAGLVSDFPTRRATVLAWNNSSLFFGIALGSLVGGQIVAHGSFAASLLICSGIALAGWVINWMVAPPRGVIGLGLKPTLKA
;
A
#
# COMPACT_ATOMS: atom_id res chain seq x y z
N MET A 1 -19.15 17.32 -3.57
CA MET A 1 -19.11 16.29 -2.49
C MET A 1 -19.26 14.88 -3.06
N ALA A 2 -20.23 14.58 -3.94
CA ALA A 2 -20.41 13.24 -4.52
C ALA A 2 -19.14 12.65 -5.18
N ARG A 3 -18.41 13.44 -5.98
CA ARG A 3 -17.14 13.00 -6.61
C ARG A 3 -16.12 12.51 -5.58
N LEU A 4 -15.97 13.23 -4.48
CA LEU A 4 -15.02 12.91 -3.42
C LEU A 4 -15.41 11.65 -2.66
N ALA A 5 -16.72 11.48 -2.34
CA ALA A 5 -17.22 10.28 -1.70
C ALA A 5 -17.03 9.03 -2.57
N ILE A 6 -17.31 9.12 -3.88
CA ILE A 6 -17.14 8.00 -4.81
C ILE A 6 -15.64 7.67 -5.01
N ALA A 7 -14.75 8.67 -5.08
CA ALA A 7 -13.30 8.46 -5.11
C ALA A 7 -12.82 7.73 -3.84
N TRP A 8 -13.30 8.16 -2.67
CA TRP A 8 -13.02 7.54 -1.39
C TRP A 8 -13.47 6.07 -1.35
N CYS A 9 -14.73 5.81 -1.71
CA CYS A 9 -15.27 4.44 -1.77
C CYS A 9 -14.49 3.56 -2.75
N THR A 10 -14.10 4.11 -3.92
CA THR A 10 -13.32 3.37 -4.92
C THR A 10 -11.95 2.94 -4.36
N LEU A 11 -11.24 3.86 -3.71
CA LEU A 11 -9.95 3.53 -3.09
C LEU A 11 -10.10 2.63 -1.86
N PHE A 12 -11.21 2.75 -1.12
CA PHE A 12 -11.53 1.85 -0.01
C PHE A 12 -11.73 0.41 -0.50
N VAL A 13 -12.51 0.19 -1.56
CA VAL A 13 -12.78 -1.15 -2.11
C VAL A 13 -11.49 -1.78 -2.66
N VAL A 14 -10.71 -1.03 -3.46
CA VAL A 14 -9.44 -1.53 -4.00
C VAL A 14 -8.41 -1.82 -2.89
N GLY A 15 -8.36 -0.97 -1.87
CA GLY A 15 -7.49 -1.20 -0.72
C GLY A 15 -7.95 -2.38 0.14
N THR A 16 -9.25 -2.60 0.27
CA THR A 16 -9.78 -3.76 1.01
C THR A 16 -9.35 -5.06 0.35
N ASP A 17 -9.43 -5.18 -0.96
CA ASP A 17 -8.93 -6.35 -1.70
C ASP A 17 -7.43 -6.62 -1.43
N LEU A 18 -6.62 -5.57 -1.37
CA LEU A 18 -5.19 -5.70 -1.11
C LEU A 18 -4.91 -6.23 0.32
N PHE A 19 -5.61 -5.69 1.31
CA PHE A 19 -5.29 -5.93 2.72
C PHE A 19 -6.05 -7.10 3.34
N VAL A 20 -7.20 -7.48 2.79
CA VAL A 20 -8.05 -8.55 3.35
C VAL A 20 -7.46 -9.94 3.21
N ILE A 21 -6.53 -10.15 2.28
CA ILE A 21 -5.86 -11.45 2.10
C ILE A 21 -5.17 -11.90 3.39
N SER A 22 -4.55 -10.99 4.14
CA SER A 22 -3.83 -11.35 5.38
C SER A 22 -4.71 -12.10 6.39
N PRO A 23 -5.85 -11.56 6.83
CA PRO A 23 -6.74 -12.29 7.74
C PRO A 23 -7.44 -13.49 7.09
N LEU A 24 -7.64 -13.52 5.77
CA LEU A 24 -8.28 -14.63 5.07
C LEU A 24 -7.29 -15.75 4.69
N LEU A 25 -5.99 -15.51 4.82
CA LEU A 25 -4.96 -16.45 4.39
C LEU A 25 -5.11 -17.84 5.01
N PRO A 26 -5.40 -18.00 6.32
CA PRO A 26 -5.62 -19.31 6.91
C PRO A 26 -6.81 -20.07 6.31
N LEU A 27 -7.91 -19.36 6.01
CA LEU A 27 -9.11 -19.94 5.39
C LEU A 27 -8.81 -20.42 3.96
N ILE A 28 -8.14 -19.57 3.16
CA ILE A 28 -7.72 -19.90 1.80
C ILE A 28 -6.76 -21.10 1.79
N ALA A 29 -5.78 -21.12 2.70
CA ALA A 29 -4.84 -22.23 2.85
C ALA A 29 -5.54 -23.54 3.19
N GLY A 30 -6.52 -23.48 4.10
CA GLY A 30 -7.33 -24.61 4.51
C GLY A 30 -8.15 -25.22 3.37
N ASP A 31 -8.89 -24.37 2.63
CA ASP A 31 -9.77 -24.82 1.54
C ASP A 31 -9.02 -25.51 0.40
N TYR A 32 -7.83 -25.02 0.07
CA TYR A 32 -7.00 -25.65 -0.98
C TYR A 32 -5.99 -26.67 -0.42
N SER A 33 -6.01 -26.96 0.89
CA SER A 33 -5.04 -27.86 1.56
C SER A 33 -3.58 -27.48 1.26
N LEU A 34 -3.27 -26.18 1.37
CA LEU A 34 -1.97 -25.61 1.04
C LEU A 34 -1.20 -25.19 2.28
N SER A 35 0.11 -25.09 2.14
CA SER A 35 0.91 -24.39 3.14
C SER A 35 0.59 -22.89 3.14
N PRO A 36 0.69 -22.20 4.30
CA PRO A 36 0.53 -20.75 4.36
C PRO A 36 1.48 -20.00 3.42
N ALA A 37 2.70 -20.50 3.25
CA ALA A 37 3.68 -19.96 2.31
C ALA A 37 3.18 -20.01 0.85
N THR A 38 2.56 -21.12 0.45
CA THR A 38 1.97 -21.28 -0.88
C THR A 38 0.76 -20.36 -1.04
N ALA A 39 -0.13 -20.30 -0.05
CA ALA A 39 -1.27 -19.39 -0.07
C ALA A 39 -0.85 -17.92 -0.17
N GLY A 40 0.28 -17.51 0.46
CA GLY A 40 0.86 -16.17 0.34
C GLY A 40 1.28 -15.76 -1.07
N LEU A 41 1.44 -16.72 -2.01
CA LEU A 41 1.69 -16.40 -3.41
C LEU A 41 0.54 -15.59 -4.05
N THR A 42 -0.65 -15.61 -3.46
CA THR A 42 -1.79 -14.76 -3.87
C THR A 42 -1.48 -13.28 -3.73
N VAL A 43 -0.80 -12.89 -2.64
CA VAL A 43 -0.31 -11.52 -2.42
C VAL A 43 0.86 -11.21 -3.37
N THR A 44 1.80 -12.14 -3.51
CA THR A 44 2.95 -11.99 -4.41
C THR A 44 2.50 -11.79 -5.85
N ALA A 45 1.57 -12.61 -6.35
CA ALA A 45 1.04 -12.53 -7.72
C ALA A 45 0.38 -11.16 -8.00
N PHE A 46 -0.45 -10.70 -7.09
CA PHE A 46 -1.06 -9.36 -7.16
C PHE A 46 0.01 -8.26 -7.17
N ALA A 47 0.93 -8.29 -6.22
CA ALA A 47 1.92 -7.22 -6.03
C ALA A 47 2.92 -7.12 -7.19
N VAL A 48 3.43 -8.25 -7.70
CA VAL A 48 4.33 -8.28 -8.88
C VAL A 48 3.61 -7.71 -10.09
N THR A 49 2.37 -8.13 -10.32
CA THR A 49 1.62 -7.67 -11.49
C THR A 49 1.26 -6.19 -11.39
N TYR A 50 0.86 -5.73 -10.20
CA TYR A 50 0.63 -4.31 -9.95
C TYR A 50 1.89 -3.49 -10.24
N MET A 51 3.05 -3.92 -9.70
CA MET A 51 4.35 -3.26 -9.91
C MET A 51 4.68 -3.10 -11.40
N MET A 52 4.47 -4.17 -12.19
CA MET A 52 4.78 -4.17 -13.62
C MET A 52 3.78 -3.35 -14.45
N CYS A 53 2.50 -3.42 -14.09
CA CYS A 53 1.42 -2.77 -14.85
C CYS A 53 1.30 -1.27 -14.54
N ALA A 54 1.65 -0.81 -13.33
CA ALA A 54 1.47 0.59 -12.95
C ALA A 54 2.18 1.60 -13.89
N PRO A 55 3.46 1.42 -14.28
CA PRO A 55 4.12 2.31 -15.23
C PRO A 55 3.54 2.22 -16.65
N LEU A 56 3.07 1.02 -17.05
CA LEU A 56 2.47 0.81 -18.38
C LEU A 56 1.11 1.50 -18.48
N LEU A 57 0.26 1.27 -17.49
CA LEU A 57 -1.07 1.87 -17.42
C LEU A 57 -1.02 3.38 -17.25
N GLY A 58 -0.01 3.90 -16.53
CA GLY A 58 0.25 5.33 -16.45
C GLY A 58 0.49 5.96 -17.82
N ARG A 59 1.30 5.32 -18.69
CA ARG A 59 1.54 5.77 -20.06
C ARG A 59 0.30 5.68 -20.95
N ILE A 60 -0.53 4.67 -20.76
CA ILE A 60 -1.79 4.51 -21.49
C ILE A 60 -2.79 5.57 -21.04
N ALA A 61 -2.86 5.87 -19.74
CA ALA A 61 -3.72 6.89 -19.16
C ALA A 61 -3.43 8.30 -19.70
N ASP A 62 -2.19 8.57 -20.16
CA ASP A 62 -1.84 9.83 -20.83
C ASP A 62 -2.41 9.94 -22.26
N ARG A 63 -2.87 8.83 -22.85
CA ARG A 63 -3.35 8.76 -24.24
C ARG A 63 -4.86 8.55 -24.37
N ILE A 64 -5.52 8.16 -23.31
CA ILE A 64 -6.98 7.90 -23.27
C ILE A 64 -7.62 8.71 -22.14
N SER A 65 -8.95 8.88 -22.22
CA SER A 65 -9.72 9.50 -21.13
C SER A 65 -9.49 8.77 -19.79
N ARG A 66 -9.14 9.51 -18.76
CA ARG A 66 -8.93 8.98 -17.39
C ARG A 66 -10.18 8.30 -16.85
N ARG A 67 -11.35 8.84 -17.17
CA ARG A 67 -12.64 8.24 -16.83
C ARG A 67 -12.82 6.88 -17.53
N LEU A 68 -12.43 6.77 -18.81
CA LEU A 68 -12.51 5.52 -19.56
C LEU A 68 -11.53 4.50 -18.98
N MET A 69 -10.28 4.89 -18.73
CA MET A 69 -9.27 4.05 -18.08
C MET A 69 -9.74 3.51 -16.74
N LEU A 70 -10.27 4.39 -15.87
CA LEU A 70 -10.83 4.01 -14.58
C LEU A 70 -11.97 2.99 -14.73
N SER A 71 -12.88 3.21 -15.70
CA SER A 71 -14.00 2.30 -15.96
C SER A 71 -13.52 0.91 -16.38
N TRP A 72 -12.57 0.81 -17.32
CA TRP A 72 -12.03 -0.47 -17.75
C TRP A 72 -11.26 -1.19 -16.63
N CYS A 73 -10.47 -0.45 -15.86
CA CYS A 73 -9.75 -1.01 -14.72
C CYS A 73 -10.70 -1.52 -13.64
N LEU A 74 -11.78 -0.80 -13.32
CA LEU A 74 -12.77 -1.25 -12.33
C LEU A 74 -13.59 -2.45 -12.83
N VAL A 75 -13.96 -2.50 -14.11
CA VAL A 75 -14.62 -3.67 -14.69
C VAL A 75 -13.71 -4.90 -14.61
N GLY A 76 -12.45 -4.75 -15.05
CA GLY A 76 -11.47 -5.83 -14.97
C GLY A 76 -11.22 -6.27 -13.53
N PHE A 77 -11.19 -5.33 -12.58
CA PHE A 77 -11.04 -5.60 -11.15
C PHE A 77 -12.26 -6.34 -10.57
N ALA A 78 -13.47 -5.97 -10.98
CA ALA A 78 -14.69 -6.68 -10.60
C ALA A 78 -14.68 -8.12 -11.13
N VAL A 79 -14.32 -8.30 -12.40
CA VAL A 79 -14.19 -9.65 -13.00
C VAL A 79 -13.12 -10.47 -12.28
N ALA A 80 -11.98 -9.86 -11.94
CA ALA A 80 -10.91 -10.54 -11.22
C ALA A 80 -11.36 -10.98 -9.80
N ASN A 81 -12.11 -10.16 -9.10
CA ASN A 81 -12.67 -10.51 -7.79
C ASN A 81 -13.71 -11.63 -7.91
N LEU A 82 -14.58 -11.58 -8.91
CA LEU A 82 -15.53 -12.66 -9.17
C LEU A 82 -14.81 -13.99 -9.49
N LEU A 83 -13.77 -13.94 -10.34
CA LEU A 83 -12.94 -15.12 -10.61
C LEU A 83 -12.21 -15.62 -9.37
N THR A 84 -11.80 -14.73 -8.48
CA THR A 84 -11.21 -15.08 -7.18
C THR A 84 -12.22 -15.83 -6.32
N ALA A 85 -13.46 -15.33 -6.21
CA ALA A 85 -14.53 -15.95 -5.42
C ALA A 85 -14.93 -17.34 -5.98
N MET A 86 -14.93 -17.50 -7.29
CA MET A 86 -15.36 -18.72 -7.97
C MET A 86 -14.22 -19.69 -8.30
N ALA A 87 -12.99 -19.45 -7.82
CA ALA A 87 -11.83 -20.23 -8.22
C ALA A 87 -11.89 -21.69 -7.74
N PRO A 88 -12.06 -22.70 -8.63
CA PRO A 88 -12.12 -24.09 -8.24
C PRO A 88 -10.75 -24.71 -7.95
N SER A 89 -9.68 -23.98 -8.24
CA SER A 89 -8.31 -24.42 -8.00
C SER A 89 -7.41 -23.24 -7.66
N PHE A 90 -6.36 -23.51 -6.90
CA PHE A 90 -5.37 -22.50 -6.54
C PHE A 90 -4.69 -21.85 -7.76
N GLY A 91 -4.47 -22.62 -8.85
CA GLY A 91 -3.92 -22.07 -10.09
C GLY A 91 -4.83 -20.98 -10.69
N LEU A 92 -6.15 -21.21 -10.72
CA LEU A 92 -7.10 -20.20 -11.20
C LEU A 92 -7.17 -19.00 -10.23
N LEU A 93 -7.11 -19.26 -8.93
CA LEU A 93 -7.01 -18.19 -7.92
C LEU A 93 -5.80 -17.29 -8.20
N LEU A 94 -4.61 -17.84 -8.47
CA LEU A 94 -3.43 -17.07 -8.82
C LEU A 94 -3.63 -16.24 -10.10
N VAL A 95 -4.23 -16.81 -11.13
CA VAL A 95 -4.55 -16.07 -12.37
C VAL A 95 -5.50 -14.91 -12.06
N ALA A 96 -6.53 -15.14 -11.27
CA ALA A 96 -7.44 -14.08 -10.82
C ALA A 96 -6.71 -12.96 -10.06
N ARG A 97 -5.76 -13.31 -9.18
CA ARG A 97 -4.92 -12.33 -8.44
C ARG A 97 -3.98 -11.54 -9.35
N ILE A 98 -3.45 -12.17 -10.41
CA ILE A 98 -2.68 -11.50 -11.46
C ILE A 98 -3.55 -10.45 -12.17
N VAL A 99 -4.77 -10.81 -12.58
CA VAL A 99 -5.70 -9.88 -13.24
C VAL A 99 -6.12 -8.75 -12.28
N ALA A 100 -6.38 -9.07 -11.01
CA ALA A 100 -6.70 -8.08 -9.99
C ALA A 100 -5.57 -7.07 -9.80
N GLY A 101 -4.32 -7.52 -9.68
CA GLY A 101 -3.15 -6.66 -9.57
C GLY A 101 -2.94 -5.76 -10.79
N ALA A 102 -3.10 -6.33 -12.00
CA ALA A 102 -2.97 -5.58 -13.25
C ALA A 102 -4.01 -4.45 -13.34
N THR A 103 -5.26 -4.75 -13.02
CA THR A 103 -6.36 -3.79 -13.12
C THR A 103 -6.34 -2.76 -11.98
N ALA A 104 -6.06 -3.18 -10.75
CA ALA A 104 -5.90 -2.26 -9.60
C ALA A 104 -4.82 -1.20 -9.84
N ALA A 105 -3.75 -1.55 -10.57
CA ALA A 105 -2.65 -0.64 -10.89
C ALA A 105 -3.08 0.61 -11.67
N GLY A 106 -4.18 0.55 -12.41
CA GLY A 106 -4.72 1.69 -13.15
C GLY A 106 -5.77 2.50 -12.37
N VAL A 107 -6.38 1.94 -11.31
CA VAL A 107 -7.47 2.60 -10.56
C VAL A 107 -6.97 3.80 -9.76
N SER A 108 -5.99 3.59 -8.88
CA SER A 108 -5.51 4.64 -7.97
C SER A 108 -4.96 5.88 -8.71
N PRO A 109 -4.08 5.75 -9.73
CA PRO A 109 -3.61 6.90 -10.49
C PRO A 109 -4.74 7.65 -11.22
N SER A 110 -5.71 6.92 -11.77
CA SER A 110 -6.87 7.51 -12.44
C SER A 110 -7.73 8.33 -11.47
N ILE A 111 -8.00 7.81 -10.27
CA ILE A 111 -8.73 8.53 -9.21
C ILE A 111 -7.95 9.79 -8.79
N TYR A 112 -6.64 9.69 -8.56
CA TYR A 112 -5.83 10.84 -8.15
C TYR A 112 -5.84 11.95 -9.20
N ALA A 113 -5.76 11.58 -10.47
CA ALA A 113 -5.82 12.52 -11.56
C ALA A 113 -7.20 13.21 -11.63
N LEU A 114 -8.29 12.45 -11.63
CA LEU A 114 -9.67 12.98 -11.69
C LEU A 114 -10.00 13.88 -10.48
N VAL A 115 -9.57 13.49 -9.28
CA VAL A 115 -9.71 14.30 -8.07
C VAL A 115 -8.89 15.59 -8.17
N GLY A 116 -7.62 15.47 -8.60
CA GLY A 116 -6.71 16.61 -8.72
C GLY A 116 -7.19 17.67 -9.73
N GLU A 117 -7.82 17.23 -10.82
CA GLU A 117 -8.41 18.14 -11.84
C GLU A 117 -9.74 18.75 -11.39
N SER A 118 -10.56 17.98 -10.69
CA SER A 118 -11.89 18.43 -10.26
C SER A 118 -11.88 19.25 -8.97
N ALA A 119 -10.78 19.20 -8.21
CA ALA A 119 -10.66 19.91 -6.94
C ALA A 119 -10.50 21.42 -7.13
N PRO A 120 -11.23 22.26 -6.35
CA PRO A 120 -10.97 23.68 -6.30
C PRO A 120 -9.49 23.96 -5.97
N PRO A 121 -8.82 24.92 -6.63
CA PRO A 121 -7.39 25.18 -6.42
C PRO A 121 -7.00 25.36 -4.94
N ALA A 122 -7.80 26.09 -4.16
CA ALA A 122 -7.59 26.35 -2.74
C ALA A 122 -7.80 25.10 -1.84
N ARG A 123 -8.43 24.03 -2.33
CA ARG A 123 -8.77 22.82 -1.58
C ARG A 123 -8.21 21.54 -2.18
N ARG A 124 -7.35 21.64 -3.18
CA ARG A 124 -6.82 20.47 -3.92
C ARG A 124 -6.11 19.49 -2.99
N ALA A 125 -5.27 19.96 -2.08
CA ALA A 125 -4.59 19.11 -1.10
C ALA A 125 -5.58 18.39 -0.18
N THR A 126 -6.62 19.08 0.30
CA THR A 126 -7.67 18.47 1.15
C THR A 126 -8.44 17.40 0.39
N TRP A 127 -8.80 17.64 -0.88
CA TRP A 127 -9.51 16.66 -1.70
C TRP A 127 -8.68 15.41 -1.95
N MET A 128 -7.38 15.59 -2.26
CA MET A 128 -6.45 14.48 -2.44
C MET A 128 -6.29 13.67 -1.15
N ALA A 129 -6.07 14.33 -0.02
CA ALA A 129 -5.94 13.66 1.28
C ALA A 129 -7.22 12.88 1.66
N THR A 130 -8.41 13.47 1.40
CA THR A 130 -9.67 12.78 1.65
C THR A 130 -9.84 11.56 0.74
N ALA A 131 -9.51 11.65 -0.54
CA ALA A 131 -9.58 10.47 -1.41
C ALA A 131 -8.61 9.37 -0.96
N VAL A 132 -7.35 9.70 -0.67
CA VAL A 132 -6.32 8.76 -0.19
C VAL A 132 -6.71 8.12 1.14
N SER A 133 -7.43 8.83 2.03
CA SER A 133 -7.88 8.24 3.29
C SER A 133 -8.79 7.03 3.11
N GLY A 134 -9.47 6.88 1.95
CA GLY A 134 -10.22 5.66 1.62
C GLY A 134 -9.32 4.42 1.60
N LEU A 135 -8.13 4.52 0.98
CA LEU A 135 -7.15 3.44 0.98
C LEU A 135 -6.61 3.13 2.38
N LEU A 136 -6.40 4.14 3.22
CA LEU A 136 -5.94 3.93 4.60
C LEU A 136 -7.04 3.32 5.47
N CYS A 137 -8.29 3.78 5.30
CA CYS A 137 -9.44 3.23 6.02
C CYS A 137 -9.73 1.78 5.63
N SER A 138 -9.35 1.32 4.43
CA SER A 138 -9.51 -0.07 4.04
C SER A 138 -8.66 -1.02 4.88
N LEU A 139 -7.46 -0.59 5.28
CA LEU A 139 -6.62 -1.35 6.21
C LEU A 139 -7.23 -1.39 7.62
N SER A 140 -7.82 -0.27 8.07
CA SER A 140 -8.39 -0.15 9.43
C SER A 140 -9.75 -0.82 9.58
N PHE A 141 -10.58 -0.81 8.54
CA PHE A 141 -11.95 -1.28 8.60
C PHE A 141 -12.26 -2.37 7.57
N GLY A 142 -11.76 -2.23 6.34
CA GLY A 142 -12.01 -3.19 5.26
C GLY A 142 -11.45 -4.58 5.56
N ALA A 143 -10.19 -4.67 5.99
CA ALA A 143 -9.56 -5.94 6.31
C ALA A 143 -10.19 -6.65 7.54
N PRO A 144 -10.45 -5.98 8.68
CA PRO A 144 -11.16 -6.60 9.80
C PRO A 144 -12.60 -7.03 9.46
N LEU A 145 -13.36 -6.20 8.74
CA LEU A 145 -14.70 -6.56 8.29
C LEU A 145 -14.66 -7.78 7.37
N GLY A 146 -13.70 -7.83 6.45
CA GLY A 146 -13.51 -8.99 5.59
C GLY A 146 -13.12 -10.24 6.35
N ALA A 147 -12.34 -10.13 7.45
CA ALA A 147 -12.06 -11.26 8.34
C ALA A 147 -13.33 -11.83 8.97
N LEU A 148 -14.21 -10.97 9.49
CA LEU A 148 -15.47 -11.36 10.10
C LEU A 148 -16.44 -11.97 9.09
N ILE A 149 -16.56 -11.36 7.90
CA ILE A 149 -17.40 -11.90 6.81
C ILE A 149 -16.85 -13.25 6.35
N GLY A 150 -15.55 -13.36 6.14
CA GLY A 150 -14.89 -14.59 5.71
C GLY A 150 -15.05 -15.75 6.70
N ALA A 151 -14.99 -15.46 7.98
CA ALA A 151 -15.22 -16.47 9.02
C ALA A 151 -16.69 -16.93 9.13
N SER A 152 -17.64 -16.02 8.87
CA SER A 152 -19.07 -16.29 9.02
C SER A 152 -19.71 -16.92 7.77
N PHE A 153 -19.26 -16.51 6.58
CA PHE A 153 -19.91 -16.82 5.30
C PHE A 153 -18.99 -17.50 4.27
N GLY A 154 -17.69 -17.60 4.56
CA GLY A 154 -16.66 -18.07 3.64
C GLY A 154 -15.84 -16.92 3.05
N TRP A 155 -14.55 -17.17 2.81
CA TRP A 155 -13.63 -16.16 2.27
C TRP A 155 -14.02 -15.73 0.83
N ASP A 156 -14.63 -16.62 0.06
CA ASP A 156 -15.14 -16.37 -1.28
C ASP A 156 -16.17 -15.25 -1.31
N LYS A 157 -17.06 -15.17 -0.30
CA LYS A 157 -18.10 -14.13 -0.19
C LYS A 157 -17.53 -12.74 -0.02
N VAL A 158 -16.34 -12.60 0.53
CA VAL A 158 -15.66 -11.31 0.60
C VAL A 158 -15.33 -10.80 -0.80
N PHE A 159 -14.83 -11.69 -1.68
CA PHE A 159 -14.50 -11.33 -3.07
C PHE A 159 -15.75 -11.17 -3.94
N ASP A 160 -16.81 -11.93 -3.71
CA ASP A 160 -18.13 -11.68 -4.33
C ASP A 160 -18.60 -10.25 -4.03
N LEU A 161 -18.58 -9.85 -2.76
CA LEU A 161 -18.97 -8.49 -2.33
C LEU A 161 -18.08 -7.40 -2.95
N LEU A 162 -16.76 -7.62 -3.01
CA LEU A 162 -15.83 -6.69 -3.64
C LEU A 162 -16.09 -6.57 -5.16
N ALA A 163 -16.46 -7.65 -5.82
CA ALA A 163 -16.84 -7.64 -7.24
C ALA A 163 -18.12 -6.82 -7.46
N GLU A 164 -19.16 -7.06 -6.66
CA GLU A 164 -20.43 -6.32 -6.72
C GLU A 164 -20.24 -4.82 -6.46
N LEU A 165 -19.50 -4.47 -5.38
CA LEU A 165 -19.20 -3.07 -5.06
C LEU A 165 -18.39 -2.41 -6.17
N SER A 166 -17.45 -3.14 -6.80
CA SER A 166 -16.67 -2.61 -7.92
C SER A 166 -17.55 -2.30 -9.12
N LEU A 167 -18.54 -3.15 -9.46
CA LEU A 167 -19.49 -2.88 -10.54
C LEU A 167 -20.37 -1.66 -10.24
N VAL A 168 -20.86 -1.53 -9.01
CA VAL A 168 -21.61 -0.33 -8.57
C VAL A 168 -20.74 0.91 -8.72
N LEU A 169 -19.45 0.83 -8.34
CA LEU A 169 -18.52 1.92 -8.47
C LEU A 169 -18.16 2.25 -9.93
N VAL A 170 -18.19 1.29 -10.87
CA VAL A 170 -18.10 1.59 -12.30
C VAL A 170 -19.20 2.57 -12.71
N LEU A 171 -20.45 2.25 -12.36
CA LEU A 171 -21.60 3.08 -12.72
C LEU A 171 -21.53 4.45 -12.03
N ALA A 172 -21.23 4.48 -10.73
CA ALA A 172 -21.10 5.70 -9.97
C ALA A 172 -19.99 6.62 -10.52
N ASN A 173 -18.80 6.08 -10.81
CA ASN A 173 -17.70 6.85 -11.39
C ASN A 173 -18.06 7.38 -12.78
N ARG A 174 -18.76 6.59 -13.62
CA ARG A 174 -19.23 7.06 -14.93
C ARG A 174 -20.25 8.20 -14.86
N GLN A 175 -21.02 8.30 -13.80
CA GLN A 175 -22.00 9.36 -13.61
C GLN A 175 -21.41 10.66 -13.08
N VAL A 176 -20.41 10.58 -12.19
CA VAL A 176 -19.92 11.77 -11.48
C VAL A 176 -18.74 12.46 -12.13
N TRP A 177 -17.91 11.72 -12.88
CA TRP A 177 -16.77 12.33 -13.55
C TRP A 177 -17.17 12.84 -14.94
N PRO A 178 -16.70 14.03 -15.34
CA PRO A 178 -16.95 14.55 -16.68
C PRO A 178 -16.27 13.65 -17.73
N VAL A 179 -16.73 13.76 -18.97
CA VAL A 179 -16.00 13.17 -20.10
C VAL A 179 -14.78 14.05 -20.33
N ASP A 180 -13.59 13.52 -20.06
CA ASP A 180 -12.35 14.27 -20.21
C ASP A 180 -12.04 14.46 -21.70
N ALA A 181 -11.58 15.65 -22.07
CA ALA A 181 -10.83 15.82 -23.31
C ALA A 181 -9.50 15.06 -23.17
N ILE A 182 -9.09 14.35 -24.23
CA ILE A 182 -7.77 13.71 -24.28
C ILE A 182 -6.74 14.83 -24.17
N VAL A 183 -6.02 14.89 -23.05
CA VAL A 183 -4.93 15.84 -22.87
C VAL A 183 -3.76 15.35 -23.73
N THR A 184 -3.56 15.95 -24.89
CA THR A 184 -2.34 15.73 -25.68
C THR A 184 -1.15 16.23 -24.86
N PRO A 185 -0.15 15.37 -24.53
CA PRO A 185 1.07 15.84 -23.86
C PRO A 185 1.70 16.97 -24.67
N ALA A 186 2.09 18.06 -24.02
CA ALA A 186 2.77 19.16 -24.68
C ALA A 186 4.02 18.63 -25.42
N PRO A 187 4.23 18.96 -26.69
CA PRO A 187 5.45 18.59 -27.40
C PRO A 187 6.65 19.18 -26.66
N GLY A 188 7.60 18.35 -26.26
CA GLY A 188 8.84 18.79 -25.59
C GLY A 188 8.99 18.38 -24.12
N SER A 189 8.07 17.65 -23.51
CA SER A 189 8.24 17.13 -22.16
C SER A 189 9.09 15.86 -22.07
N ALA A 190 9.87 15.53 -23.09
CA ALA A 190 10.92 14.51 -23.02
C ALA A 190 12.08 15.03 -22.17
N THR A 191 11.85 15.21 -20.89
CA THR A 191 12.89 15.58 -19.94
C THR A 191 13.81 14.37 -19.70
N GLU A 192 15.13 14.59 -19.78
CA GLU A 192 16.16 13.58 -19.47
C GLU A 192 15.78 12.72 -18.24
N GLN A 193 15.87 11.42 -18.32
CA GLN A 193 15.54 10.55 -17.18
C GLN A 193 16.61 10.70 -16.09
N PRO A 194 16.25 10.68 -14.79
CA PRO A 194 17.25 10.67 -13.72
C PRO A 194 18.23 9.54 -13.96
N ALA A 195 19.52 9.74 -13.64
CA ALA A 195 20.49 8.66 -13.75
C ALA A 195 19.92 7.41 -13.03
N PRO A 196 19.74 6.27 -13.73
CA PRO A 196 19.03 5.11 -13.18
C PRO A 196 19.58 4.65 -11.83
N GLY A 197 20.88 4.73 -11.63
CA GLY A 197 21.54 4.34 -10.38
C GLY A 197 21.16 5.24 -9.19
N MET A 198 21.05 6.56 -9.40
CA MET A 198 20.68 7.48 -8.33
C MET A 198 19.22 7.30 -7.92
N LEU A 199 18.34 7.10 -8.89
CA LEU A 199 16.94 6.85 -8.61
C LEU A 199 16.75 5.51 -7.85
N ALA A 200 17.41 4.44 -8.30
CA ALA A 200 17.38 3.14 -7.64
C ALA A 200 17.83 3.22 -6.18
N GLN A 201 18.94 3.93 -5.90
CA GLN A 201 19.42 4.12 -4.53
C GLN A 201 18.41 4.85 -3.66
N ARG A 202 17.71 5.86 -4.19
CA ARG A 202 16.68 6.62 -3.44
C ARG A 202 15.39 5.82 -3.21
N LEU A 203 15.12 4.82 -4.03
CA LEU A 203 13.94 3.96 -3.92
C LEU A 203 14.19 2.70 -3.08
N LEU A 204 15.43 2.28 -2.92
CA LEU A 204 15.79 1.07 -2.17
C LEU A 204 15.27 1.06 -0.72
N PRO A 205 15.32 2.16 0.05
CA PRO A 205 14.71 2.20 1.39
C PRO A 205 13.21 1.85 1.39
N THR A 206 12.46 2.23 0.34
CA THR A 206 11.04 1.87 0.21
C THR A 206 10.86 0.37 0.03
N VAL A 207 11.69 -0.26 -0.80
CA VAL A 207 11.67 -1.72 -0.99
C VAL A 207 11.92 -2.44 0.32
N VAL A 208 12.99 -2.06 1.04
CA VAL A 208 13.39 -2.73 2.28
C VAL A 208 12.37 -2.51 3.40
N TRP A 209 11.85 -1.29 3.53
CA TRP A 209 10.76 -0.97 4.48
C TRP A 209 9.51 -1.82 4.21
N ALA A 210 9.07 -1.87 2.96
CA ALA A 210 7.89 -2.65 2.59
C ALA A 210 8.14 -4.15 2.78
N THR A 211 9.34 -4.65 2.46
CA THR A 211 9.71 -6.05 2.71
C THR A 211 9.61 -6.39 4.19
N ALA A 212 10.19 -5.58 5.08
CA ALA A 212 10.13 -5.83 6.53
C ALA A 212 8.68 -5.84 7.05
N LEU A 213 7.89 -4.84 6.64
CA LEU A 213 6.53 -4.65 7.13
C LEU A 213 5.59 -5.74 6.62
N TYR A 214 5.63 -6.02 5.33
CA TYR A 214 4.70 -6.96 4.69
C TYR A 214 5.09 -8.43 4.86
N SER A 215 6.33 -8.75 5.26
CA SER A 215 6.68 -10.10 5.72
C SER A 215 5.89 -10.51 6.97
N ILE A 216 5.59 -9.58 7.87
CA ILE A 216 4.74 -9.82 9.04
C ILE A 216 3.27 -9.69 8.68
N TYR A 217 2.88 -8.56 8.02
CA TYR A 217 1.48 -8.26 7.77
C TYR A 217 0.78 -9.33 6.93
N THR A 218 1.41 -9.82 5.86
CA THR A 218 0.83 -10.84 4.99
C THR A 218 0.41 -12.10 5.72
N TYR A 219 1.19 -12.49 6.73
CA TYR A 219 0.95 -13.72 7.52
C TYR A 219 0.45 -13.42 8.93
N LEU A 220 0.00 -12.20 9.22
CA LEU A 220 -0.44 -11.81 10.55
C LEU A 220 -1.63 -12.66 11.02
N GLY A 221 -2.62 -12.88 10.14
CA GLY A 221 -3.75 -13.77 10.44
C GLY A 221 -3.30 -15.19 10.77
N GLU A 222 -2.39 -15.75 9.98
CA GLU A 222 -1.82 -17.10 10.21
C GLU A 222 -1.06 -17.19 11.54
N TRP A 223 -0.20 -16.20 11.85
CA TRP A 223 0.54 -16.19 13.10
C TRP A 223 -0.37 -16.10 14.32
N LEU A 224 -1.41 -15.26 14.27
CA LEU A 224 -2.36 -15.14 15.37
C LEU A 224 -3.20 -16.40 15.52
N THR A 225 -3.61 -17.05 14.42
CA THR A 225 -4.30 -18.34 14.46
C THR A 225 -3.43 -19.41 15.11
N ARG A 226 -2.14 -19.52 14.79
CA ARG A 226 -1.20 -20.45 15.42
C ARG A 226 -0.96 -20.16 16.90
N LEU A 227 -1.11 -18.92 17.33
CA LEU A 227 -1.04 -18.51 18.73
C LEU A 227 -2.36 -18.75 19.49
N GLY A 228 -3.40 -19.27 18.83
CA GLY A 228 -4.68 -19.63 19.43
C GLY A 228 -5.68 -18.48 19.55
N PHE A 229 -5.47 -17.36 18.83
CA PHE A 229 -6.43 -16.24 18.83
C PHE A 229 -7.68 -16.59 18.04
N SER A 230 -8.84 -16.17 18.54
CA SER A 230 -10.12 -16.27 17.82
C SER A 230 -10.17 -15.30 16.64
N THR A 231 -11.10 -15.51 15.71
CA THR A 231 -11.28 -14.61 14.54
C THR A 231 -11.59 -13.19 14.97
N GLU A 232 -12.38 -13.01 16.02
CA GLU A 232 -12.73 -11.69 16.58
C GLU A 232 -11.49 -10.98 17.13
N GLU A 233 -10.63 -11.70 17.84
CA GLU A 233 -9.37 -11.16 18.36
C GLU A 233 -8.41 -10.81 17.22
N ILE A 234 -8.32 -11.64 16.19
CA ILE A 234 -7.53 -11.36 14.98
C ILE A 234 -8.04 -10.08 14.30
N ALA A 235 -9.36 -9.93 14.13
CA ALA A 235 -9.95 -8.73 13.56
C ALA A 235 -9.65 -7.48 14.41
N GLN A 236 -9.67 -7.59 15.76
CA GLN A 236 -9.29 -6.49 16.67
C GLN A 236 -7.80 -6.12 16.53
N VAL A 237 -6.91 -7.09 16.45
CA VAL A 237 -5.46 -6.81 16.23
C VAL A 237 -5.24 -6.10 14.89
N ILE A 238 -5.90 -6.54 13.82
CA ILE A 238 -5.80 -5.91 12.50
C ILE A 238 -6.42 -4.51 12.52
N LEU A 239 -7.51 -4.30 13.24
CA LEU A 239 -8.09 -2.96 13.46
C LEU A 239 -7.10 -2.03 14.15
N CYS A 240 -6.47 -2.48 15.24
CA CYS A 240 -5.44 -1.71 15.96
C CYS A 240 -4.26 -1.38 15.03
N TYR A 241 -3.79 -2.36 14.25
CA TYR A 241 -2.75 -2.18 13.25
C TYR A 241 -3.15 -1.10 12.22
N GLY A 242 -4.36 -1.17 11.69
CA GLY A 242 -4.88 -0.21 10.73
C GLY A 242 -5.03 1.20 11.30
N ILE A 243 -5.54 1.34 12.54
CA ILE A 243 -5.61 2.64 13.23
C ILE A 243 -4.20 3.21 13.42
N GLY A 244 -3.25 2.38 13.83
CA GLY A 244 -1.84 2.77 13.92
C GLY A 244 -1.30 3.26 12.58
N ALA A 245 -1.59 2.55 11.49
CA ALA A 245 -1.19 2.94 10.14
C ALA A 245 -1.75 4.31 9.74
N LEU A 246 -3.02 4.56 10.04
CA LEU A 246 -3.66 5.84 9.78
C LEU A 246 -2.99 6.98 10.57
N VAL A 247 -2.77 6.78 11.86
CA VAL A 247 -2.09 7.76 12.72
C VAL A 247 -0.67 8.04 12.23
N GLY A 248 0.09 6.99 11.92
CA GLY A 248 1.47 7.10 11.43
C GLY A 248 1.55 7.84 10.10
N THR A 249 0.65 7.53 9.16
CA THR A 249 0.63 8.20 7.84
C THR A 249 0.25 9.67 7.98
N LEU A 250 -0.80 10.00 8.74
CA LEU A 250 -1.24 11.39 8.95
C LEU A 250 -0.21 12.21 9.74
N GLY A 251 0.46 11.58 10.69
CA GLY A 251 1.54 12.22 11.48
C GLY A 251 2.84 12.35 10.71
N GLY A 252 3.13 11.40 9.81
CA GLY A 252 4.42 11.27 9.12
C GLY A 252 4.82 12.49 8.29
N GLY A 253 3.86 13.11 7.61
CA GLY A 253 4.10 14.36 6.88
C GLY A 253 4.55 15.49 7.83
N ARG A 254 3.84 15.70 8.95
CA ARG A 254 4.19 16.72 9.94
C ARG A 254 5.54 16.46 10.62
N ILE A 255 5.87 15.18 10.86
CA ILE A 255 7.17 14.78 11.41
C ILE A 255 8.27 15.10 10.38
N ALA A 256 8.07 14.74 9.10
CA ALA A 256 9.02 15.05 8.04
C ALA A 256 9.23 16.57 7.83
N ASP A 257 8.18 17.38 7.99
CA ASP A 257 8.27 18.84 7.91
C ASP A 257 9.12 19.43 9.04
N ARG A 258 9.09 18.81 10.25
CA ARG A 258 9.81 19.32 11.43
C ARG A 258 11.27 18.86 11.50
N ILE A 259 11.55 17.59 11.21
CA ILE A 259 12.89 17.00 11.38
C ILE A 259 13.58 16.66 10.07
N GLY A 260 12.91 16.90 8.94
CA GLY A 260 13.38 16.55 7.60
C GLY A 260 13.04 15.12 7.18
N SER A 261 12.83 14.94 5.89
CA SER A 261 12.39 13.65 5.31
C SER A 261 13.35 12.50 5.60
N LYS A 262 14.67 12.73 5.50
CA LYS A 262 15.69 11.69 5.73
C LYS A 262 15.74 11.23 7.21
N ALA A 263 15.59 12.14 8.16
CA ALA A 263 15.53 11.80 9.58
C ALA A 263 14.23 11.08 9.92
N ALA A 264 13.10 11.50 9.34
CA ALA A 264 11.80 10.88 9.55
C ALA A 264 11.75 9.45 8.99
N THR A 265 12.27 9.21 7.77
CA THR A 265 12.35 7.85 7.18
C THR A 265 13.31 6.96 7.97
N GLY A 266 14.48 7.48 8.36
CA GLY A 266 15.43 6.75 9.20
C GLY A 266 14.85 6.41 10.58
N GLY A 267 14.23 7.37 11.24
CA GLY A 267 13.57 7.18 12.54
C GLY A 267 12.44 6.14 12.47
N SER A 268 11.65 6.13 11.39
CA SER A 268 10.62 5.12 11.15
C SER A 268 11.20 3.71 11.01
N LEU A 269 12.26 3.54 10.23
CA LEU A 269 12.92 2.24 10.04
C LEU A 269 13.56 1.71 11.34
N MET A 270 14.25 2.56 12.08
CA MET A 270 14.82 2.20 13.36
C MET A 270 13.74 1.90 14.41
N GLY A 271 12.69 2.73 14.45
CA GLY A 271 11.55 2.52 15.33
C GLY A 271 10.76 1.24 15.00
N LEU A 272 10.60 0.90 13.71
CA LEU A 272 10.00 -0.37 13.28
C LEU A 272 10.83 -1.56 13.74
N SER A 273 12.16 -1.49 13.57
CA SER A 273 13.08 -2.52 14.08
C SER A 273 12.93 -2.70 15.60
N ALA A 274 12.94 -1.60 16.36
CA ALA A 274 12.75 -1.64 17.81
C ALA A 274 11.37 -2.19 18.20
N ALA A 275 10.31 -1.77 17.50
CA ALA A 275 8.95 -2.24 17.75
C ALA A 275 8.84 -3.75 17.56
N PHE A 276 9.41 -4.32 16.51
CA PHE A 276 9.43 -5.77 16.29
C PHE A 276 10.24 -6.52 17.37
N LEU A 277 11.34 -5.95 17.87
CA LEU A 277 12.11 -6.54 18.97
C LEU A 277 11.34 -6.52 20.30
N LEU A 278 10.54 -5.49 20.53
CA LEU A 278 9.78 -5.32 21.77
C LEU A 278 8.41 -6.01 21.74
N LEU A 279 7.89 -6.33 20.55
CA LEU A 279 6.57 -6.94 20.39
C LEU A 279 6.39 -8.26 21.16
N PRO A 280 7.40 -9.16 21.29
CA PRO A 280 7.27 -10.36 22.11
C PRO A 280 6.95 -10.06 23.59
N LEU A 281 7.30 -8.90 24.10
CA LEU A 281 6.97 -8.49 25.48
C LEU A 281 5.48 -8.12 25.63
N ALA A 282 4.80 -7.84 24.53
CA ALA A 282 3.36 -7.58 24.46
C ALA A 282 2.54 -8.85 24.17
N LEU A 283 3.18 -10.03 24.11
CA LEU A 283 2.49 -11.33 23.99
C LEU A 283 1.73 -11.61 25.29
N GLY A 284 0.45 -11.26 25.29
CA GLY A 284 -0.48 -11.35 26.40
C GLY A 284 -1.91 -11.39 25.86
N PRO A 285 -2.90 -10.92 26.62
CA PRO A 285 -4.28 -10.81 26.14
C PRO A 285 -4.37 -10.07 24.81
N GLY A 286 -5.33 -10.43 23.94
CA GLY A 286 -5.48 -9.92 22.58
C GLY A 286 -5.38 -8.39 22.43
N VAL A 287 -5.82 -7.65 23.44
CA VAL A 287 -5.70 -6.17 23.46
C VAL A 287 -4.25 -5.71 23.51
N LEU A 288 -3.38 -6.36 24.28
CA LEU A 288 -1.97 -5.93 24.41
C LEU A 288 -1.20 -6.17 23.12
N ILE A 289 -1.38 -7.32 22.50
CA ILE A 289 -0.74 -7.60 21.20
C ILE A 289 -1.29 -6.66 20.10
N GLY A 290 -2.59 -6.37 20.15
CA GLY A 290 -3.23 -5.39 19.25
C GLY A 290 -2.62 -4.00 19.41
N LEU A 291 -2.44 -3.50 20.61
CA LEU A 291 -1.78 -2.24 20.88
C LEU A 291 -0.31 -2.24 20.42
N GLY A 292 0.40 -3.33 20.66
CA GLY A 292 1.78 -3.50 20.19
C GLY A 292 1.89 -3.40 18.67
N PHE A 293 1.03 -4.10 17.92
CA PHE A 293 0.95 -3.99 16.47
C PHE A 293 0.48 -2.61 16.01
N GLY A 294 -0.44 -1.97 16.72
CA GLY A 294 -0.88 -0.60 16.47
C GLY A 294 0.28 0.38 16.55
N VAL A 295 1.09 0.31 17.61
CA VAL A 295 2.29 1.16 17.77
C VAL A 295 3.32 0.85 16.69
N ALA A 296 3.63 -0.42 16.43
CA ALA A 296 4.56 -0.82 15.38
C ALA A 296 4.14 -0.27 14.01
N SER A 297 2.85 -0.39 13.68
CA SER A 297 2.28 0.14 12.45
C SER A 297 2.33 1.67 12.40
N ALA A 298 2.00 2.37 13.50
CA ALA A 298 2.07 3.82 13.55
C ALA A 298 3.49 4.35 13.26
N VAL A 299 4.50 3.75 13.88
CA VAL A 299 5.90 4.09 13.65
C VAL A 299 6.32 3.75 12.22
N ALA A 300 5.95 2.57 11.72
CA ALA A 300 6.30 2.13 10.36
C ALA A 300 5.71 3.05 9.29
N GLN A 301 4.48 3.50 9.45
CA GLN A 301 3.76 4.26 8.42
C GLN A 301 4.15 5.75 8.37
N VAL A 302 4.97 6.25 9.27
CA VAL A 302 5.66 7.54 9.14
C VAL A 302 6.57 7.55 7.91
N PHE A 303 7.11 6.38 7.54
CA PHE A 303 8.06 6.23 6.45
C PHE A 303 7.52 6.75 5.11
N PHE A 304 6.34 6.29 4.71
CA PHE A 304 5.88 6.46 3.32
C PHE A 304 5.64 7.93 2.94
N PRO A 305 4.89 8.75 3.70
CA PRO A 305 4.74 10.18 3.39
C PRO A 305 6.07 10.96 3.51
N ALA A 306 6.93 10.61 4.47
CA ALA A 306 8.25 11.22 4.60
C ALA A 306 9.15 10.91 3.38
N GLN A 307 9.15 9.68 2.91
CA GLN A 307 9.88 9.26 1.71
C GLN A 307 9.36 9.99 0.46
N GLN A 308 8.05 10.09 0.29
CA GLN A 308 7.45 10.83 -0.83
C GLN A 308 7.84 12.31 -0.80
N ALA A 309 7.81 12.96 0.36
CA ALA A 309 8.23 14.34 0.51
C ALA A 309 9.71 14.53 0.15
N GLY A 310 10.58 13.63 0.59
CA GLY A 310 12.00 13.62 0.23
C GLY A 310 12.22 13.48 -1.28
N LEU A 311 11.55 12.52 -1.91
CA LEU A 311 11.66 12.28 -3.35
C LEU A 311 11.17 13.48 -4.18
N VAL A 312 10.07 14.12 -3.78
CA VAL A 312 9.55 15.33 -4.43
C VAL A 312 10.53 16.51 -4.32
N SER A 313 11.22 16.62 -3.18
CA SER A 313 12.25 17.63 -2.95
C SER A 313 13.51 17.37 -3.78
N ASP A 314 13.95 16.11 -3.85
CA ASP A 314 15.18 15.71 -4.54
C ASP A 314 15.03 15.76 -6.08
N PHE A 315 13.81 15.59 -6.60
CA PHE A 315 13.50 15.56 -8.04
C PHE A 315 12.37 16.52 -8.41
N PRO A 316 12.57 17.86 -8.25
CA PRO A 316 11.50 18.84 -8.38
C PRO A 316 10.89 18.92 -9.79
N THR A 317 11.65 18.59 -10.84
CA THR A 317 11.19 18.60 -12.24
C THR A 317 10.47 17.32 -12.66
N ARG A 318 10.45 16.25 -11.82
CA ARG A 318 10.00 14.89 -12.17
C ARG A 318 9.17 14.23 -11.09
N ARG A 319 8.47 15.02 -10.33
CA ARG A 319 7.71 14.56 -9.14
C ARG A 319 6.80 13.37 -9.43
N ALA A 320 6.00 13.46 -10.50
CA ALA A 320 5.06 12.39 -10.86
C ALA A 320 5.77 11.07 -11.21
N THR A 321 6.83 11.13 -12.03
CA THR A 321 7.60 9.95 -12.43
C THR A 321 8.25 9.28 -11.24
N VAL A 322 8.87 10.05 -10.34
CA VAL A 322 9.58 9.48 -9.17
C VAL A 322 8.59 8.91 -8.17
N LEU A 323 7.44 9.53 -7.95
CA LEU A 323 6.38 8.98 -7.11
C LEU A 323 5.77 7.69 -7.69
N ALA A 324 5.63 7.60 -9.02
CA ALA A 324 5.20 6.38 -9.68
C ALA A 324 6.21 5.23 -9.46
N TRP A 325 7.52 5.50 -9.61
CA TRP A 325 8.55 4.53 -9.31
C TRP A 325 8.61 4.15 -7.83
N ASN A 326 8.36 5.11 -6.92
CA ASN A 326 8.27 4.81 -5.49
C ASN A 326 7.10 3.87 -5.18
N ASN A 327 5.97 4.06 -5.84
CA ASN A 327 4.82 3.17 -5.70
C ASN A 327 5.12 1.76 -6.26
N SER A 328 5.80 1.66 -7.42
CA SER A 328 6.27 0.37 -7.94
C SER A 328 7.25 -0.30 -6.98
N SER A 329 8.14 0.46 -6.35
CA SER A 329 9.08 -0.03 -5.33
C SER A 329 8.36 -0.53 -4.07
N LEU A 330 7.28 0.12 -3.66
CA LEU A 330 6.40 -0.36 -2.59
C LEU A 330 5.86 -1.75 -2.92
N PHE A 331 5.25 -1.93 -4.10
CA PHE A 331 4.68 -3.22 -4.48
C PHE A 331 5.75 -4.30 -4.72
N PHE A 332 6.94 -3.93 -5.18
CA PHE A 332 8.07 -4.85 -5.22
C PHE A 332 8.47 -5.32 -3.80
N GLY A 333 8.53 -4.39 -2.85
CA GLY A 333 8.76 -4.72 -1.45
C GLY A 333 7.66 -5.58 -0.83
N ILE A 334 6.38 -5.36 -1.18
CA ILE A 334 5.25 -6.21 -0.77
C ILE A 334 5.43 -7.64 -1.31
N ALA A 335 5.79 -7.79 -2.58
CA ALA A 335 6.04 -9.10 -3.19
C ALA A 335 7.20 -9.83 -2.50
N LEU A 336 8.32 -9.16 -2.30
CA LEU A 336 9.47 -9.72 -1.56
C LEU A 336 9.09 -10.07 -0.11
N GLY A 337 8.33 -9.19 0.54
CA GLY A 337 7.83 -9.40 1.90
C GLY A 337 6.95 -10.65 2.00
N SER A 338 6.03 -10.84 1.07
CA SER A 338 5.21 -12.05 1.02
C SER A 338 6.05 -13.32 0.82
N LEU A 339 7.06 -13.29 -0.06
CA LEU A 339 7.97 -14.42 -0.27
C LEU A 339 8.82 -14.72 0.97
N VAL A 340 9.46 -13.71 1.55
CA VAL A 340 10.30 -13.84 2.75
C VAL A 340 9.45 -14.30 3.93
N GLY A 341 8.30 -13.67 4.17
CA GLY A 341 7.37 -14.05 5.24
C GLY A 341 6.87 -15.49 5.09
N GLY A 342 6.60 -15.92 3.84
CA GLY A 342 6.22 -17.30 3.52
C GLY A 342 7.30 -18.33 3.92
N GLN A 343 8.57 -18.05 3.62
CA GLN A 343 9.67 -18.92 4.06
C GLN A 343 9.80 -18.96 5.58
N ILE A 344 9.62 -17.83 6.24
CA ILE A 344 9.69 -17.77 7.70
C ILE A 344 8.52 -18.54 8.34
N VAL A 345 7.31 -18.39 7.80
CA VAL A 345 6.11 -19.09 8.31
C VAL A 345 6.18 -20.61 8.09
N ALA A 346 6.85 -21.04 7.02
CA ALA A 346 7.02 -22.46 6.71
C ALA A 346 8.00 -23.17 7.64
N HIS A 347 9.07 -22.49 8.08
CA HIS A 347 10.20 -23.15 8.75
C HIS A 347 10.54 -22.55 10.12
N GLY A 348 9.96 -21.42 10.48
CA GLY A 348 10.32 -20.64 11.67
C GLY A 348 9.18 -20.51 12.68
N SER A 349 9.45 -19.68 13.68
CA SER A 349 8.50 -19.30 14.73
C SER A 349 8.09 -17.84 14.57
N PHE A 350 7.03 -17.43 15.27
CA PHE A 350 6.61 -16.02 15.31
C PHE A 350 7.74 -15.11 15.83
N ALA A 351 8.45 -15.53 16.87
CA ALA A 351 9.61 -14.78 17.37
C ALA A 351 10.73 -14.66 16.34
N ALA A 352 11.02 -15.72 15.59
CA ALA A 352 12.00 -15.66 14.50
C ALA A 352 11.56 -14.69 13.39
N SER A 353 10.26 -14.63 13.07
CA SER A 353 9.75 -13.68 12.09
C SER A 353 9.96 -12.23 12.52
N LEU A 354 9.72 -11.92 13.79
CA LEU A 354 9.93 -10.58 14.35
C LEU A 354 11.42 -10.20 14.34
N LEU A 355 12.32 -11.14 14.70
CA LEU A 355 13.76 -10.89 14.66
C LEU A 355 14.28 -10.66 13.25
N ILE A 356 13.89 -11.48 12.29
CA ILE A 356 14.31 -11.34 10.88
C ILE A 356 13.80 -10.02 10.30
N CYS A 357 12.52 -9.68 10.51
CA CYS A 357 11.93 -8.44 10.01
C CYS A 357 12.52 -7.21 10.70
N SER A 358 12.87 -7.30 11.98
CA SER A 358 13.65 -6.28 12.69
C SER A 358 15.01 -6.06 12.03
N GLY A 359 15.72 -7.15 11.71
CA GLY A 359 17.00 -7.09 10.99
C GLY A 359 16.88 -6.45 9.61
N ILE A 360 15.83 -6.79 8.85
CA ILE A 360 15.55 -6.17 7.55
C ILE A 360 15.29 -4.67 7.70
N ALA A 361 14.48 -4.26 8.69
CA ALA A 361 14.20 -2.85 8.96
C ALA A 361 15.48 -2.09 9.37
N LEU A 362 16.35 -2.71 10.19
CA LEU A 362 17.64 -2.14 10.57
C LEU A 362 18.58 -2.00 9.35
N ALA A 363 18.63 -2.99 8.48
CA ALA A 363 19.37 -2.88 7.21
C ALA A 363 18.83 -1.72 6.35
N GLY A 364 17.50 -1.54 6.31
CA GLY A 364 16.86 -0.39 5.67
C GLY A 364 17.30 0.95 6.27
N TRP A 365 17.44 1.03 7.59
CA TRP A 365 17.95 2.22 8.27
C TRP A 365 19.40 2.53 7.86
N VAL A 366 20.29 1.52 7.83
CA VAL A 366 21.67 1.67 7.37
C VAL A 366 21.70 2.16 5.91
N ILE A 367 20.93 1.53 5.03
CA ILE A 367 20.82 1.93 3.61
C ILE A 367 20.33 3.38 3.51
N ASN A 368 19.27 3.77 4.23
CA ASN A 368 18.75 5.12 4.23
C ASN A 368 19.79 6.15 4.69
N TRP A 369 20.65 5.76 5.65
CA TRP A 369 21.74 6.62 6.12
C TRP A 369 22.84 6.78 5.07
N MET A 370 23.22 5.70 4.37
CA MET A 370 24.27 5.68 3.34
C MET A 370 23.86 6.42 2.05
N VAL A 371 22.56 6.50 1.74
CA VAL A 371 22.09 7.17 0.52
C VAL A 371 22.25 8.68 0.68
N ALA A 372 23.20 9.25 -0.08
CA ALA A 372 23.44 10.70 -0.09
C ALA A 372 22.30 11.44 -0.84
N PRO A 373 21.93 12.65 -0.39
CA PRO A 373 21.04 13.51 -1.19
C PRO A 373 21.74 13.88 -2.52
N PRO A 374 20.98 14.10 -3.61
CA PRO A 374 21.58 14.51 -4.89
C PRO A 374 22.38 15.80 -4.73
N ARG A 375 23.59 15.82 -5.27
CA ARG A 375 24.52 16.96 -5.23
C ARG A 375 24.02 18.10 -6.12
N GLY A 376 22.92 18.76 -5.78
CA GLY A 376 22.36 19.84 -6.63
C GLY A 376 21.49 20.86 -5.86
N VAL A 377 21.14 20.59 -4.63
CA VAL A 377 20.18 21.43 -3.86
C VAL A 377 20.86 22.26 -2.75
N ILE A 378 22.17 22.11 -2.54
CA ILE A 378 22.89 22.87 -1.48
C ILE A 378 23.23 24.31 -1.91
N GLY A 379 22.68 24.83 -3.02
CA GLY A 379 23.05 26.11 -3.62
C GLY A 379 22.05 27.28 -3.49
N LEU A 380 20.86 27.10 -2.92
CA LEU A 380 19.90 28.19 -2.73
C LEU A 380 19.58 28.38 -1.23
N GLY A 381 20.62 28.71 -0.47
CA GLY A 381 20.48 29.32 0.84
C GLY A 381 19.83 30.68 0.72
N LEU A 382 18.51 30.74 0.81
CA LEU A 382 17.81 32.00 1.13
C LEU A 382 18.25 32.43 2.53
N LYS A 383 19.26 33.34 2.58
CA LYS A 383 19.51 34.14 3.77
C LYS A 383 18.20 34.85 4.13
N PRO A 384 17.72 34.77 5.37
CA PRO A 384 16.63 35.62 5.80
C PRO A 384 17.13 37.07 5.74
N THR A 385 16.62 37.85 4.80
CA THR A 385 16.76 39.32 4.87
C THR A 385 15.95 39.79 6.06
N LEU A 386 16.60 39.94 7.16
CA LEU A 386 16.17 40.84 8.24
C LEU A 386 16.02 42.24 7.59
N LYS A 387 14.78 42.67 7.38
CA LYS A 387 14.48 44.09 7.22
C LYS A 387 14.18 44.66 8.59
N ALA A 388 14.99 45.68 8.93
CA ALA A 388 14.83 46.55 10.05
C ALA A 388 13.53 47.37 9.99
#